data_655392fe1d67cc8792918bb98e0f2c79
#
_entry.id   655392fe1d67cc8792918bb98e0f2c79
#
_cell.length_a   1.000
_cell.length_b   1.000
_cell.length_c   1.000
_cell.angle_alpha   90.00
_cell.angle_beta   90.00
_cell.angle_gamma   90.00
#
_symmetry.space_group_name_H-M   'P 1'
#
loop_
_entity.id
_entity.type
_entity.pdbx_description
1 polymer ?
#
loop_
_entity_poly.entity_id
_entity_poly.type
_entity_poly.pdbx_seq_one_letter_code
_entity_poly.pdbx_strand_id
1 'polypeptide(L)'
;MRPLMTTLLLSAAVSASATVFYVDSSQGNDQSDGLSPQTAWRSLEKANSAPLQPGDSLLFRRGTLYRGCLSTVSGAEGRPVTYGAYGEGAKPIIQPSLDFNSPTPWTEVSPGIWRTPNELRAQAGKPLADLSGERWWLYCERGTDLDCSHVSDAQKRRTYTITCRTPGKRDTNVQFIGPTVPADFTHCYFSFRMRSTLPFDLPKLRIMLTRSPFSTYLIEVGRPAHVTADWQDFTVLLHRNAQGPDGKLNWFLGTSIPAGATVEFQPGTLTEAHIESHSVVLNDVGNIYFDHGRLTGWKRWKLEDLKRPLDFYHDLVTGAVYLRHDGNPGAGAYTSLELAPRHTIISHASKHDVIIDGLHVRYSGGHGFSGGKTQRITIRNCDISYIGGSLLFVQGGRPVRYGNGVEFWSDSTDCLVENNRFWQIYDVAITNQGNQPNTPQRNLVYRNNLIFNCEQSYEYWRSPANAVTDNIQFVGNTCLNAGKGWSHEQRPDKTACHLLGYGVTAKTSNVVIRNNVMLNSLTAILRHHDNWLHAIDLDYNLWCQNDPNTFLFFIQNSNLKFSPDQWDTYRTTTGKDAHSLYAQPTFVRPDFDNPLNGDFRLAPDSPGFTGADDGGPIGIRWKQD
;
A
#
# COMPACT_ATOMS: atom_id res chain seq x y z
N MET A 1 -4.41 31.12 64.29
CA MET A 1 -3.53 30.36 63.38
C MET A 1 -4.03 28.94 63.32
N ARG A 2 -4.66 28.52 62.24
CA ARG A 2 -5.03 27.12 61.97
C ARG A 2 -4.07 26.59 60.94
N PRO A 3 -3.48 25.41 61.07
CA PRO A 3 -2.60 24.84 60.05
C PRO A 3 -3.42 24.28 58.91
N LEU A 4 -3.08 24.65 57.67
CA LEU A 4 -3.54 24.02 56.45
C LEU A 4 -2.87 22.63 56.32
N MET A 5 -3.67 21.61 56.33
CA MET A 5 -3.23 20.24 56.05
C MET A 5 -3.30 20.00 54.53
N THR A 6 -2.14 20.03 53.89
CA THR A 6 -2.01 19.72 52.44
C THR A 6 -2.04 18.22 52.26
N THR A 7 -3.12 17.68 51.78
CA THR A 7 -3.26 16.26 51.43
C THR A 7 -2.54 16.02 50.10
N LEU A 8 -1.40 15.33 50.10
CA LEU A 8 -0.74 14.84 48.91
C LEU A 8 -1.53 13.60 48.40
N LEU A 9 -2.24 13.79 47.27
CA LEU A 9 -2.81 12.67 46.52
C LEU A 9 -1.66 11.99 45.75
N LEU A 10 -1.13 10.87 46.29
CA LEU A 10 -0.30 9.94 45.53
C LEU A 10 -1.23 9.21 44.54
N SER A 11 -1.18 9.59 43.27
CA SER A 11 -1.76 8.78 42.20
C SER A 11 -0.86 7.56 41.99
N ALA A 12 -1.26 6.43 42.51
CA ALA A 12 -0.67 5.15 42.16
C ALA A 12 -0.96 4.90 40.67
N ALA A 13 0.07 5.05 39.83
CA ALA A 13 0.00 4.56 38.46
C ALA A 13 -0.09 3.03 38.52
N VAL A 14 -1.30 2.50 38.35
CA VAL A 14 -1.49 1.06 38.11
C VAL A 14 -0.84 0.82 36.74
N SER A 15 0.34 0.20 36.73
CA SER A 15 0.93 -0.32 35.50
C SER A 15 0.04 -1.47 35.03
N ALA A 16 -0.85 -1.19 34.07
CA ALA A 16 -1.59 -2.25 33.39
C ALA A 16 -0.56 -3.23 32.78
N SER A 17 -0.69 -4.51 33.13
CA SER A 17 0.10 -5.58 32.53
C SER A 17 -0.19 -5.63 31.03
N ALA A 18 0.84 -5.80 30.21
CA ALA A 18 0.68 -5.95 28.77
C ALA A 18 -0.15 -7.21 28.46
N THR A 19 -1.15 -7.07 27.60
CA THR A 19 -2.03 -8.17 27.17
C THR A 19 -1.51 -8.77 25.87
N VAL A 20 -1.60 -10.10 25.74
CA VAL A 20 -1.28 -10.80 24.50
C VAL A 20 -2.54 -11.41 23.93
N PHE A 21 -2.86 -11.05 22.69
CA PHE A 21 -3.96 -11.63 21.91
C PHE A 21 -3.41 -12.59 20.86
N TYR A 22 -4.15 -13.65 20.58
CA TYR A 22 -3.76 -14.72 19.67
C TYR A 22 -4.75 -14.86 18.53
N VAL A 23 -4.24 -15.11 17.32
CA VAL A 23 -5.04 -15.30 16.09
C VAL A 23 -4.57 -16.57 15.38
N ASP A 24 -5.50 -17.46 15.04
CA ASP A 24 -5.27 -18.72 14.32
C ASP A 24 -6.35 -18.92 13.27
N SER A 25 -6.04 -18.67 12.00
CA SER A 25 -7.01 -18.78 10.91
C SER A 25 -7.48 -20.22 10.66
N SER A 26 -6.76 -21.22 11.16
CA SER A 26 -7.10 -22.63 10.96
C SER A 26 -8.02 -23.20 12.04
N GLN A 27 -7.79 -22.86 13.30
CA GLN A 27 -8.48 -23.46 14.46
C GLN A 27 -9.15 -22.44 15.39
N GLY A 28 -8.91 -21.15 15.20
CA GLY A 28 -9.46 -20.09 16.04
C GLY A 28 -10.99 -19.94 15.93
N ASN A 29 -11.54 -19.19 16.88
CA ASN A 29 -12.97 -18.85 16.93
C ASN A 29 -13.14 -17.39 17.36
N ASP A 30 -13.80 -16.58 16.54
CA ASP A 30 -13.99 -15.14 16.79
C ASP A 30 -14.93 -14.83 17.96
N GLN A 31 -15.63 -15.83 18.51
CA GLN A 31 -16.45 -15.72 19.72
C GLN A 31 -15.63 -15.93 21.01
N SER A 32 -14.38 -16.40 20.89
CA SER A 32 -13.46 -16.57 22.02
C SER A 32 -12.87 -15.23 22.48
N ASP A 33 -12.19 -15.24 23.64
CA ASP A 33 -11.55 -14.04 24.21
C ASP A 33 -10.21 -13.65 23.56
N GLY A 34 -9.57 -14.58 22.83
CA GLY A 34 -8.28 -14.36 22.17
C GLY A 34 -7.08 -14.34 23.12
N LEU A 35 -7.23 -14.65 24.40
CA LEU A 35 -6.20 -14.45 25.43
C LEU A 35 -5.20 -15.61 25.57
N SER A 36 -5.42 -16.70 24.85
CA SER A 36 -4.51 -17.85 24.80
C SER A 36 -4.46 -18.47 23.41
N PRO A 37 -3.44 -19.28 23.07
CA PRO A 37 -3.45 -20.06 21.83
C PRO A 37 -4.66 -20.96 21.64
N GLN A 38 -5.26 -21.47 22.73
CA GLN A 38 -6.44 -22.34 22.71
C GLN A 38 -7.75 -21.57 22.49
N THR A 39 -7.77 -20.30 22.86
CA THR A 39 -8.93 -19.40 22.68
C THR A 39 -8.68 -18.35 21.60
N ALA A 40 -7.72 -18.61 20.70
CA ALA A 40 -7.33 -17.69 19.62
C ALA A 40 -8.52 -17.29 18.75
N TRP A 41 -8.52 -16.07 18.27
CA TRP A 41 -9.45 -15.59 17.25
C TRP A 41 -9.15 -16.23 15.88
N ARG A 42 -10.12 -16.25 15.00
CA ARG A 42 -9.96 -16.86 13.68
C ARG A 42 -9.62 -15.87 12.58
N SER A 43 -10.35 -14.78 12.52
CA SER A 43 -10.31 -13.87 11.37
C SER A 43 -9.39 -12.68 11.57
N LEU A 44 -8.88 -12.16 10.46
CA LEU A 44 -8.15 -10.90 10.44
C LEU A 44 -9.08 -9.70 10.74
N GLU A 45 -10.37 -9.83 10.44
CA GLU A 45 -11.39 -8.84 10.79
C GLU A 45 -11.52 -8.69 12.31
N LYS A 46 -11.62 -9.81 13.03
CA LYS A 46 -11.64 -9.82 14.49
C LYS A 46 -10.33 -9.27 15.07
N ALA A 47 -9.18 -9.67 14.50
CA ALA A 47 -7.87 -9.17 14.88
C ALA A 47 -7.76 -7.64 14.72
N ASN A 48 -8.29 -7.08 13.62
CA ASN A 48 -8.31 -5.63 13.38
C ASN A 48 -9.22 -4.85 14.34
N SER A 49 -10.16 -5.52 15.01
CA SER A 49 -11.04 -4.94 16.04
C SER A 49 -10.53 -5.14 17.47
N ALA A 50 -9.32 -5.70 17.63
CA ALA A 50 -8.73 -5.95 18.95
C ALA A 50 -8.58 -4.65 19.75
N PRO A 51 -8.97 -4.62 21.05
CA PRO A 51 -8.92 -3.42 21.88
C PRO A 51 -7.51 -3.17 22.45
N LEU A 52 -6.51 -3.13 21.57
CA LEU A 52 -5.09 -3.01 21.92
C LEU A 52 -4.79 -1.70 22.64
N GLN A 53 -4.01 -1.81 23.71
CA GLN A 53 -3.47 -0.70 24.49
C GLN A 53 -1.94 -0.63 24.35
N PRO A 54 -1.30 0.50 24.66
CA PRO A 54 0.15 0.60 24.63
C PRO A 54 0.82 -0.51 25.46
N GLY A 55 1.72 -1.27 24.81
CA GLY A 55 2.43 -2.41 25.37
C GLY A 55 1.83 -3.78 25.03
N ASP A 56 0.62 -3.83 24.48
CA ASP A 56 -0.04 -5.08 24.11
C ASP A 56 0.59 -5.72 22.85
N SER A 57 0.29 -7.01 22.67
CA SER A 57 0.74 -7.77 21.50
C SER A 57 -0.44 -8.50 20.84
N LEU A 58 -0.42 -8.56 19.51
CA LEU A 58 -1.31 -9.36 18.69
C LEU A 58 -0.46 -10.36 17.90
N LEU A 59 -0.60 -11.66 18.21
CA LEU A 59 0.25 -12.70 17.66
C LEU A 59 -0.53 -13.62 16.73
N PHE A 60 0.04 -13.82 15.53
CA PHE A 60 -0.50 -14.68 14.48
C PHE A 60 0.19 -16.05 14.51
N ARG A 61 -0.58 -17.14 14.38
CA ARG A 61 -0.03 -18.49 14.38
C ARG A 61 0.84 -18.72 13.14
N ARG A 62 2.03 -19.26 13.34
CA ARG A 62 2.91 -19.73 12.25
C ARG A 62 2.25 -20.85 11.46
N GLY A 63 2.58 -20.93 10.15
CA GLY A 63 2.02 -21.92 9.24
C GLY A 63 0.60 -21.61 8.75
N THR A 64 0.04 -20.43 9.07
CA THR A 64 -1.32 -20.05 8.66
C THR A 64 -1.37 -18.85 7.72
N LEU A 65 -2.49 -18.73 6.99
CA LEU A 65 -2.75 -17.69 6.01
C LEU A 65 -3.95 -16.84 6.45
N TYR A 66 -3.78 -15.52 6.39
CA TYR A 66 -4.82 -14.52 6.67
C TYR A 66 -5.06 -13.69 5.42
N ARG A 67 -6.31 -13.67 4.93
CA ARG A 67 -6.69 -12.87 3.76
C ARG A 67 -7.21 -11.51 4.16
N GLY A 68 -6.60 -10.44 3.62
CA GLY A 68 -6.96 -9.05 3.89
C GLY A 68 -5.76 -8.18 4.27
N CYS A 69 -6.06 -7.03 4.87
CA CYS A 69 -5.08 -6.03 5.32
C CYS A 69 -5.11 -5.92 6.84
N LEU A 70 -3.94 -5.73 7.45
CA LEU A 70 -3.81 -5.54 8.87
C LEU A 70 -3.82 -4.04 9.21
N SER A 71 -4.70 -3.66 10.11
CA SER A 71 -4.78 -2.31 10.67
C SER A 71 -3.92 -2.21 11.93
N THR A 72 -3.05 -1.20 12.02
CA THR A 72 -2.22 -1.01 13.21
C THR A 72 -2.81 0.01 14.17
N VAL A 73 -2.51 -0.16 15.47
CA VAL A 73 -2.86 0.75 16.57
C VAL A 73 -1.56 1.33 17.13
N SER A 74 -1.55 2.61 17.46
CA SER A 74 -0.39 3.24 18.09
C SER A 74 -0.20 2.77 19.53
N GLY A 75 1.04 2.52 19.90
CA GLY A 75 1.45 2.34 21.28
C GLY A 75 1.75 3.67 21.99
N ALA A 76 2.72 3.64 22.89
CA ALA A 76 3.30 4.81 23.54
C ALA A 76 4.83 4.62 23.64
N GLU A 77 5.54 5.69 23.84
CA GLU A 77 7.00 5.65 24.01
C GLU A 77 7.38 4.69 25.14
N GLY A 78 8.30 3.76 24.84
CA GLY A 78 8.69 2.67 25.73
C GLY A 78 7.64 1.56 25.90
N ARG A 79 6.45 1.68 25.31
CA ARG A 79 5.36 0.70 25.34
C ARG A 79 4.74 0.52 23.96
N PRO A 80 5.47 0.01 22.98
CA PRO A 80 4.94 -0.20 21.62
C PRO A 80 3.84 -1.27 21.61
N VAL A 81 2.95 -1.17 20.63
CA VAL A 81 2.07 -2.28 20.27
C VAL A 81 2.83 -3.19 19.32
N THR A 82 2.82 -4.50 19.60
CA THR A 82 3.54 -5.49 18.81
C THR A 82 2.60 -6.38 18.02
N TYR A 83 2.83 -6.48 16.72
CA TYR A 83 2.19 -7.44 15.81
C TYR A 83 3.24 -8.49 15.43
N GLY A 84 3.04 -9.73 15.87
CA GLY A 84 4.08 -10.74 15.76
C GLY A 84 3.54 -12.13 15.41
N ALA A 85 4.39 -13.14 15.62
CA ALA A 85 4.06 -14.53 15.36
C ALA A 85 4.25 -15.40 16.60
N TYR A 86 3.50 -16.51 16.71
CA TYR A 86 3.66 -17.51 17.74
C TYR A 86 3.63 -18.93 17.16
N GLY A 87 4.09 -19.91 17.94
CA GLY A 87 4.19 -21.30 17.54
C GLY A 87 5.39 -21.57 16.64
N GLU A 88 5.39 -22.73 16.00
CA GLU A 88 6.48 -23.20 15.15
C GLU A 88 6.06 -23.25 13.68
N GLY A 89 7.04 -23.31 12.76
CA GLY A 89 6.83 -23.41 11.33
C GLY A 89 7.05 -22.10 10.58
N ALA A 90 6.55 -22.03 9.33
CA ALA A 90 6.71 -20.88 8.46
C ALA A 90 6.04 -19.62 9.06
N LYS A 91 6.56 -18.44 8.72
CA LYS A 91 5.95 -17.17 9.14
C LYS A 91 4.47 -17.10 8.73
N PRO A 92 3.58 -16.55 9.58
CA PRO A 92 2.18 -16.34 9.22
C PRO A 92 2.09 -15.39 8.04
N ILE A 93 1.23 -15.73 7.07
CA ILE A 93 1.08 -14.98 5.83
C ILE A 93 -0.10 -14.04 5.93
N ILE A 94 0.09 -12.76 5.62
CA ILE A 94 -0.98 -11.78 5.44
C ILE A 94 -0.98 -11.34 3.97
N GLN A 95 -2.09 -11.60 3.25
CA GLN A 95 -2.22 -11.26 1.84
C GLN A 95 -3.65 -10.81 1.49
N PRO A 96 -3.82 -9.69 0.77
CA PRO A 96 -5.12 -9.22 0.32
C PRO A 96 -5.57 -9.82 -1.02
N SER A 97 -4.80 -10.74 -1.60
CA SER A 97 -5.14 -11.37 -2.86
C SER A 97 -6.41 -12.20 -2.79
N LEU A 98 -7.05 -12.33 -3.94
CA LEU A 98 -8.27 -13.10 -4.14
C LEU A 98 -7.92 -14.43 -4.78
N ASP A 99 -8.37 -15.52 -4.16
CA ASP A 99 -8.20 -16.88 -4.68
C ASP A 99 -9.19 -17.14 -5.80
N PHE A 100 -8.70 -17.32 -7.00
CA PHE A 100 -9.49 -17.67 -8.18
C PHE A 100 -9.10 -19.05 -8.76
N ASN A 101 -8.46 -19.90 -7.95
CA ASN A 101 -8.06 -21.26 -8.32
C ASN A 101 -9.24 -22.25 -8.25
N SER A 102 -10.36 -21.87 -8.86
CA SER A 102 -11.57 -22.68 -9.00
C SER A 102 -12.18 -22.42 -10.37
N PRO A 103 -12.75 -23.44 -11.05
CA PRO A 103 -13.33 -23.27 -12.39
C PRO A 103 -14.61 -22.40 -12.39
N THR A 104 -15.37 -22.39 -11.31
CA THR A 104 -16.70 -21.76 -11.23
C THR A 104 -16.71 -20.26 -11.55
N PRO A 105 -15.77 -19.43 -11.07
CA PRO A 105 -15.82 -17.99 -11.34
C PRO A 105 -15.37 -17.60 -12.76
N TRP A 106 -14.87 -18.52 -13.56
CA TRP A 106 -14.33 -18.24 -14.88
C TRP A 106 -15.35 -18.54 -16.00
N THR A 107 -15.54 -17.58 -16.90
CA THR A 107 -16.39 -17.72 -18.09
C THR A 107 -15.57 -17.43 -19.32
N GLU A 108 -15.55 -18.34 -20.30
CA GLU A 108 -14.95 -18.08 -21.60
C GLU A 108 -15.83 -17.11 -22.40
N VAL A 109 -15.27 -15.98 -22.83
CA VAL A 109 -16.00 -14.93 -23.56
C VAL A 109 -15.64 -14.87 -25.04
N SER A 110 -14.50 -15.41 -25.40
CA SER A 110 -14.05 -15.70 -26.77
C SER A 110 -12.96 -16.76 -26.70
N PRO A 111 -12.59 -17.42 -27.81
CA PRO A 111 -11.62 -18.54 -27.78
C PRO A 111 -10.32 -18.17 -27.05
N GLY A 112 -10.07 -18.83 -25.91
CA GLY A 112 -8.91 -18.63 -25.05
C GLY A 112 -8.90 -17.30 -24.27
N ILE A 113 -10.00 -16.57 -24.19
CA ILE A 113 -10.14 -15.40 -23.31
C ILE A 113 -11.17 -15.70 -22.23
N TRP A 114 -10.72 -15.77 -21.02
CA TRP A 114 -11.51 -16.07 -19.84
C TRP A 114 -11.73 -14.81 -19.00
N ARG A 115 -12.88 -14.71 -18.35
CA ARG A 115 -13.28 -13.55 -17.55
C ARG A 115 -13.79 -13.98 -16.19
N THR A 116 -13.40 -13.24 -15.13
CA THR A 116 -14.05 -13.30 -13.83
C THR A 116 -15.47 -12.69 -13.89
N PRO A 117 -16.33 -12.80 -12.86
CA PRO A 117 -17.62 -12.13 -12.83
C PRO A 117 -17.51 -10.63 -13.15
N ASN A 118 -18.49 -10.11 -13.87
CA ASN A 118 -18.60 -8.69 -14.26
C ASN A 118 -19.83 -8.01 -13.65
N GLU A 119 -20.53 -8.71 -12.80
CA GLU A 119 -21.66 -8.21 -12.04
C GLU A 119 -21.34 -8.27 -10.55
N LEU A 120 -21.64 -7.15 -9.87
CA LEU A 120 -21.44 -7.04 -8.45
C LEU A 120 -22.43 -7.97 -7.73
N ARG A 121 -21.89 -8.87 -6.93
CA ARG A 121 -22.68 -9.76 -6.04
C ARG A 121 -22.35 -9.39 -4.61
N ALA A 122 -23.32 -8.81 -3.93
CA ALA A 122 -23.20 -8.48 -2.53
C ALA A 122 -24.55 -8.67 -1.83
N GLN A 123 -24.49 -9.07 -0.58
CA GLN A 123 -25.68 -9.23 0.29
C GLN A 123 -25.79 -8.01 1.20
N ALA A 124 -27.02 -7.56 1.44
CA ALA A 124 -27.30 -6.53 2.43
C ALA A 124 -27.11 -7.12 3.84
N GLY A 125 -26.32 -6.42 4.64
CA GLY A 125 -26.13 -6.71 6.06
C GLY A 125 -27.12 -5.94 6.94
N LYS A 126 -26.68 -5.54 8.13
CA LYS A 126 -27.50 -4.78 9.08
C LYS A 126 -27.77 -3.35 8.58
N PRO A 127 -28.95 -2.75 8.89
CA PRO A 127 -29.18 -1.33 8.69
C PRO A 127 -28.19 -0.51 9.54
N LEU A 128 -27.59 0.54 8.92
CA LEU A 128 -26.65 1.46 9.58
C LEU A 128 -27.34 2.78 9.96
N ALA A 129 -28.15 3.33 9.04
CA ALA A 129 -28.89 4.56 9.28
C ALA A 129 -30.10 4.70 8.35
N ASP A 130 -31.21 5.25 8.85
CA ASP A 130 -32.30 5.79 8.04
C ASP A 130 -32.05 7.30 7.83
N LEU A 131 -31.86 7.70 6.58
CA LEU A 131 -31.50 9.06 6.21
C LEU A 131 -32.70 9.83 5.62
N SER A 132 -33.88 9.23 5.55
CA SER A 132 -35.08 9.81 4.90
C SER A 132 -35.53 11.13 5.52
N GLY A 133 -35.32 11.31 6.82
CA GLY A 133 -35.62 12.54 7.58
C GLY A 133 -34.42 13.46 7.80
N GLU A 134 -33.24 13.07 7.38
CA GLU A 134 -32.01 13.78 7.67
C GLU A 134 -31.82 15.02 6.80
N ARG A 135 -31.00 15.99 7.31
CA ARG A 135 -30.74 17.25 6.62
C ARG A 135 -29.63 17.08 5.60
N TRP A 136 -29.94 17.48 4.35
CA TRP A 136 -28.98 17.69 3.28
C TRP A 136 -28.93 19.20 2.95
N TRP A 137 -27.77 19.67 2.47
CA TRP A 137 -27.58 21.07 2.12
C TRP A 137 -26.63 21.22 0.94
N LEU A 138 -26.77 22.33 0.22
CA LEU A 138 -25.98 22.63 -0.96
C LEU A 138 -24.90 23.65 -0.63
N TYR A 139 -23.65 23.31 -0.97
CA TYR A 139 -22.54 24.26 -1.02
C TYR A 139 -22.36 24.71 -2.45
N CYS A 140 -22.30 26.03 -2.69
CA CYS A 140 -22.08 26.64 -3.99
C CYS A 140 -20.90 27.61 -3.92
N GLU A 141 -19.92 27.43 -4.81
CA GLU A 141 -18.79 28.34 -4.95
C GLU A 141 -19.19 29.55 -5.81
N ARG A 142 -18.50 30.68 -5.62
CA ARG A 142 -18.74 31.90 -6.39
C ARG A 142 -18.69 31.64 -7.90
N GLY A 143 -19.71 32.07 -8.63
CA GLY A 143 -19.85 31.87 -10.07
C GLY A 143 -20.74 30.68 -10.44
N THR A 144 -21.33 30.00 -9.46
CA THR A 144 -22.41 29.02 -9.64
C THR A 144 -23.73 29.61 -9.14
N ASP A 145 -24.86 29.16 -9.68
CA ASP A 145 -26.21 29.60 -9.27
C ASP A 145 -27.14 28.39 -9.20
N LEU A 146 -27.25 27.83 -8.00
CA LEU A 146 -28.17 26.72 -7.69
C LEU A 146 -28.89 27.01 -6.38
N ASP A 147 -30.18 26.67 -6.34
CA ASP A 147 -30.98 26.68 -5.13
C ASP A 147 -31.31 25.26 -4.66
N CYS A 148 -31.49 25.12 -3.34
CA CYS A 148 -31.92 23.86 -2.74
C CYS A 148 -33.02 24.14 -1.71
N SER A 149 -34.19 23.55 -1.89
CA SER A 149 -35.31 23.56 -0.95
C SER A 149 -35.74 22.14 -0.58
N HIS A 150 -36.60 22.00 0.41
CA HIS A 150 -37.18 20.69 0.72
C HIS A 150 -38.61 20.82 1.28
N VAL A 151 -39.38 19.76 1.09
CA VAL A 151 -40.66 19.51 1.76
C VAL A 151 -40.57 18.24 2.59
N SER A 152 -41.41 18.16 3.65
CA SER A 152 -41.48 16.95 4.49
C SER A 152 -42.90 16.39 4.45
N ASP A 153 -43.02 15.07 4.37
CA ASP A 153 -44.30 14.38 4.49
C ASP A 153 -44.73 14.20 5.97
N ALA A 154 -45.87 13.57 6.18
CA ALA A 154 -46.42 13.30 7.53
C ALA A 154 -45.52 12.39 8.38
N GLN A 155 -44.64 11.58 7.78
CA GLN A 155 -43.67 10.71 8.43
C GLN A 155 -42.31 11.42 8.60
N LYS A 156 -42.22 12.73 8.35
CA LYS A 156 -41.02 13.56 8.38
C LYS A 156 -39.94 13.18 7.34
N ARG A 157 -40.26 12.36 6.36
CA ARG A 157 -39.35 12.06 5.25
C ARG A 157 -39.24 13.28 4.34
N ARG A 158 -38.04 13.58 3.85
CA ARG A 158 -37.75 14.80 3.09
C ARG A 158 -37.62 14.51 1.59
N THR A 159 -38.19 15.40 0.80
CA THR A 159 -37.94 15.51 -0.64
C THR A 159 -37.22 16.82 -0.89
N TYR A 160 -35.99 16.75 -1.40
CA TYR A 160 -35.18 17.91 -1.76
C TYR A 160 -35.40 18.25 -3.22
N THR A 161 -35.44 19.55 -3.52
CA THR A 161 -35.50 20.09 -4.88
C THR A 161 -34.29 20.98 -5.11
N ILE A 162 -33.46 20.63 -6.09
CA ILE A 162 -32.27 21.40 -6.51
C ILE A 162 -32.55 21.98 -7.90
N THR A 163 -32.52 23.31 -8.04
CA THR A 163 -32.68 23.99 -9.32
C THR A 163 -31.35 24.59 -9.74
N CYS A 164 -30.84 24.19 -10.91
CA CYS A 164 -29.56 24.66 -11.45
C CYS A 164 -29.78 25.72 -12.52
N ARG A 165 -29.40 26.97 -12.27
CA ARG A 165 -29.38 28.05 -13.27
C ARG A 165 -28.01 28.17 -13.93
N THR A 166 -26.95 28.10 -13.13
CA THR A 166 -25.56 28.15 -13.63
C THR A 166 -24.73 27.07 -12.96
N PRO A 167 -24.31 26.02 -13.70
CA PRO A 167 -23.47 24.96 -13.16
C PRO A 167 -22.04 25.44 -12.88
N GLY A 168 -21.26 24.62 -12.16
CA GLY A 168 -19.85 24.87 -11.91
C GLY A 168 -18.95 24.53 -13.11
N LYS A 169 -17.72 25.08 -13.05
CA LYS A 169 -16.65 24.77 -14.01
C LYS A 169 -15.79 23.59 -13.57
N ARG A 170 -15.89 23.18 -12.30
CA ARG A 170 -15.22 22.05 -11.67
C ARG A 170 -16.24 21.29 -10.82
N ASP A 171 -16.08 20.00 -10.67
CA ASP A 171 -16.99 19.15 -9.89
C ASP A 171 -17.18 19.65 -8.46
N THR A 172 -16.09 20.09 -7.82
CA THR A 172 -16.10 20.59 -6.44
C THR A 172 -16.77 21.93 -6.23
N ASN A 173 -17.09 22.69 -7.32
CA ASN A 173 -17.73 24.01 -7.19
C ASN A 173 -19.15 23.94 -6.61
N VAL A 174 -19.82 22.79 -6.75
CA VAL A 174 -21.13 22.51 -6.17
C VAL A 174 -21.05 21.19 -5.42
N GLN A 175 -21.42 21.18 -4.16
CA GLN A 175 -21.41 19.98 -3.34
C GLN A 175 -22.77 19.83 -2.66
N PHE A 176 -23.39 18.65 -2.82
CA PHE A 176 -24.61 18.30 -2.10
C PHE A 176 -24.25 17.39 -0.94
N ILE A 177 -24.36 17.94 0.27
CA ILE A 177 -23.77 17.37 1.48
C ILE A 177 -24.87 16.87 2.41
N GLY A 178 -24.80 15.59 2.72
CA GLY A 178 -25.71 14.88 3.62
C GLY A 178 -25.26 14.89 5.09
N PRO A 179 -25.94 14.08 5.91
CA PRO A 179 -25.62 13.94 7.32
C PRO A 179 -24.26 13.24 7.53
N THR A 180 -23.78 13.31 8.77
CA THR A 180 -22.68 12.47 9.23
C THR A 180 -23.18 11.05 9.46
N VAL A 181 -22.45 10.07 8.92
CA VAL A 181 -22.77 8.65 9.02
C VAL A 181 -21.52 7.88 9.44
N PRO A 182 -21.67 6.69 10.04
CA PRO A 182 -20.52 5.81 10.29
C PRO A 182 -19.74 5.51 9.01
N ALA A 183 -18.42 5.35 9.12
CA ALA A 183 -17.51 5.05 8.00
C ALA A 183 -16.45 4.01 8.36
N ASP A 184 -16.66 3.24 9.42
CA ASP A 184 -15.74 2.23 9.95
C ASP A 184 -15.91 0.84 9.32
N PHE A 185 -16.83 0.68 8.38
CA PHE A 185 -17.09 -0.57 7.63
C PHE A 185 -16.38 -0.57 6.26
N THR A 186 -16.28 -1.75 5.65
CA THR A 186 -15.61 -1.95 4.36
C THR A 186 -16.48 -1.58 3.17
N HIS A 187 -17.77 -1.94 3.23
CA HIS A 187 -18.77 -1.69 2.18
C HIS A 187 -20.11 -1.31 2.79
N CYS A 188 -20.84 -0.43 2.10
CA CYS A 188 -22.25 -0.19 2.41
C CYS A 188 -23.05 0.13 1.17
N TYR A 189 -24.34 -0.17 1.21
CA TYR A 189 -25.31 0.31 0.25
C TYR A 189 -25.92 1.61 0.73
N PHE A 190 -26.10 2.57 -0.18
CA PHE A 190 -26.98 3.71 0.02
C PHE A 190 -28.12 3.65 -1.00
N SER A 191 -29.36 3.55 -0.48
CA SER A 191 -30.58 3.54 -1.28
C SER A 191 -31.23 4.91 -1.24
N PHE A 192 -31.71 5.39 -2.39
CA PHE A 192 -32.38 6.67 -2.54
C PHE A 192 -33.26 6.70 -3.78
N ARG A 193 -34.12 7.72 -3.89
CA ARG A 193 -34.87 7.99 -5.13
C ARG A 193 -34.48 9.35 -5.69
N MET A 194 -34.44 9.42 -7.01
CA MET A 194 -34.08 10.69 -7.69
C MET A 194 -34.78 10.77 -9.04
N ARG A 195 -35.05 12.01 -9.50
CA ARG A 195 -35.43 12.34 -10.86
C ARG A 195 -34.89 13.70 -11.24
N SER A 196 -34.84 14.02 -12.55
CA SER A 196 -34.40 15.32 -13.04
C SER A 196 -35.13 15.70 -14.33
N THR A 197 -35.54 16.96 -14.45
CA THR A 197 -36.19 17.46 -15.67
C THR A 197 -35.31 17.37 -16.93
N LEU A 198 -33.97 17.36 -16.74
CA LEU A 198 -32.99 17.09 -17.81
C LEU A 198 -32.12 15.92 -17.37
N PRO A 199 -31.87 14.96 -18.28
CA PRO A 199 -31.07 13.77 -17.90
C PRO A 199 -29.62 14.13 -17.67
N PHE A 200 -28.98 13.43 -16.71
CA PHE A 200 -27.56 13.54 -16.42
C PHE A 200 -27.03 12.30 -15.72
N ASP A 201 -25.69 12.11 -15.76
CA ASP A 201 -25.02 11.07 -15.01
C ASP A 201 -24.65 11.60 -13.63
N LEU A 202 -25.13 10.93 -12.59
CA LEU A 202 -24.86 11.30 -11.20
C LEU A 202 -23.39 11.00 -10.88
N PRO A 203 -22.60 11.96 -10.38
CA PRO A 203 -21.22 11.70 -10.01
C PRO A 203 -21.14 10.75 -8.80
N LYS A 204 -19.98 10.12 -8.64
CA LYS A 204 -19.76 9.15 -7.55
C LYS A 204 -20.01 9.74 -6.18
N LEU A 205 -20.91 9.10 -5.43
CA LEU A 205 -21.15 9.40 -4.02
C LEU A 205 -19.89 9.08 -3.17
N ARG A 206 -19.65 9.88 -2.17
CA ARG A 206 -18.57 9.69 -1.19
C ARG A 206 -19.08 9.77 0.23
N ILE A 207 -18.46 9.02 1.14
CA ILE A 207 -18.49 9.31 2.59
C ILE A 207 -17.11 9.89 2.91
N MET A 208 -17.08 11.14 3.36
CA MET A 208 -15.83 11.88 3.48
C MET A 208 -15.82 12.88 4.64
N LEU A 209 -14.59 13.25 5.06
CA LEU A 209 -14.39 14.40 5.95
C LEU A 209 -14.48 15.70 5.13
N THR A 210 -15.47 16.56 5.43
CA THR A 210 -15.74 17.81 4.68
C THR A 210 -14.96 19.02 5.20
N ARG A 211 -13.90 18.77 5.99
CA ARG A 211 -12.90 19.75 6.46
C ARG A 211 -11.50 19.21 6.18
N SER A 212 -10.49 20.07 6.20
CA SER A 212 -9.11 19.62 6.02
C SER A 212 -8.77 18.44 6.96
N PRO A 213 -8.22 17.34 6.45
CA PRO A 213 -7.61 17.12 5.13
C PRO A 213 -8.56 16.65 4.01
N PHE A 214 -9.88 16.74 4.16
CA PHE A 214 -10.88 16.33 3.15
C PHE A 214 -10.77 14.86 2.70
N SER A 215 -10.44 13.97 3.63
CA SER A 215 -10.23 12.55 3.33
C SER A 215 -11.54 11.89 2.88
N THR A 216 -11.50 11.16 1.78
CA THR A 216 -12.61 10.30 1.34
C THR A 216 -12.44 8.93 1.98
N TYR A 217 -13.39 8.51 2.81
CA TYR A 217 -13.38 7.24 3.52
C TYR A 217 -13.97 6.11 2.67
N LEU A 218 -15.16 6.32 2.12
CA LEU A 218 -15.77 5.41 1.16
C LEU A 218 -16.12 6.17 -0.12
N ILE A 219 -16.08 5.47 -1.26
CA ILE A 219 -16.46 5.98 -2.57
C ILE A 219 -17.30 4.96 -3.32
N GLU A 220 -18.30 5.44 -4.05
CA GLU A 220 -19.15 4.63 -4.90
C GLU A 220 -18.34 3.88 -5.94
N VAL A 221 -18.73 2.64 -6.18
CA VAL A 221 -18.16 1.74 -7.19
C VAL A 221 -19.20 1.41 -8.26
N GLY A 222 -18.72 1.07 -9.45
CA GLY A 222 -19.59 0.75 -10.59
C GLY A 222 -19.77 1.91 -11.55
N ARG A 223 -20.76 1.77 -12.41
CA ARG A 223 -21.12 2.80 -13.41
C ARG A 223 -21.88 3.94 -12.74
N PRO A 224 -21.72 5.18 -13.23
CA PRO A 224 -22.55 6.29 -12.79
C PRO A 224 -24.05 5.98 -12.97
N ALA A 225 -24.85 6.38 -11.99
CA ALA A 225 -26.30 6.29 -12.09
C ALA A 225 -26.81 7.34 -13.09
N HIS A 226 -27.61 6.93 -14.08
CA HIS A 226 -28.23 7.83 -15.05
C HIS A 226 -29.59 8.30 -14.54
N VAL A 227 -29.75 9.59 -14.31
CA VAL A 227 -30.98 10.21 -13.77
C VAL A 227 -31.82 10.75 -14.92
N THR A 228 -33.12 10.40 -14.93
CA THR A 228 -34.09 10.80 -15.96
C THR A 228 -35.28 11.56 -15.36
N ALA A 229 -36.28 11.88 -16.19
CA ALA A 229 -37.47 12.65 -15.76
C ALA A 229 -38.41 11.85 -14.82
N ASP A 230 -38.38 10.53 -14.90
CA ASP A 230 -39.20 9.68 -14.06
C ASP A 230 -38.49 9.41 -12.72
N TRP A 231 -39.29 9.21 -11.66
CA TRP A 231 -38.76 8.76 -10.38
C TRP A 231 -38.12 7.37 -10.51
N GLN A 232 -36.86 7.31 -10.17
CA GLN A 232 -36.07 6.07 -10.19
C GLN A 232 -35.56 5.75 -8.78
N ASP A 233 -35.58 4.47 -8.45
CA ASP A 233 -34.95 3.94 -7.25
C ASP A 233 -33.51 3.56 -7.55
N PHE A 234 -32.59 4.08 -6.76
CA PHE A 234 -31.17 3.79 -6.86
C PHE A 234 -30.68 3.09 -5.59
N THR A 235 -29.79 2.13 -5.79
CA THR A 235 -28.98 1.55 -4.71
C THR A 235 -27.54 1.52 -5.18
N VAL A 236 -26.69 2.32 -4.54
CA VAL A 236 -25.28 2.44 -4.89
C VAL A 236 -24.44 1.76 -3.83
N LEU A 237 -23.37 1.08 -4.25
CA LEU A 237 -22.40 0.48 -3.36
C LEU A 237 -21.23 1.45 -3.14
N LEU A 238 -20.91 1.71 -1.88
CA LEU A 238 -19.71 2.41 -1.48
C LEU A 238 -18.68 1.44 -0.93
N HIS A 239 -17.45 1.59 -1.38
CA HIS A 239 -16.30 0.77 -0.99
C HIS A 239 -15.25 1.62 -0.28
N ARG A 240 -14.59 1.04 0.73
CA ARG A 240 -13.56 1.71 1.53
C ARG A 240 -12.38 2.17 0.68
N ASN A 241 -12.08 3.45 0.78
CA ASN A 241 -10.92 4.10 0.17
C ASN A 241 -9.85 4.47 1.21
N ALA A 242 -10.29 4.82 2.42
CA ALA A 242 -9.42 5.12 3.56
C ALA A 242 -10.13 4.79 4.88
N GLN A 243 -9.39 4.70 5.96
CA GLN A 243 -9.98 4.52 7.30
C GLN A 243 -10.49 5.84 7.87
N GLY A 244 -11.63 5.78 8.56
CA GLY A 244 -12.20 6.89 9.30
C GLY A 244 -13.40 6.44 10.11
N PRO A 245 -13.65 7.04 11.28
CA PRO A 245 -14.74 6.62 12.17
C PRO A 245 -16.11 7.00 11.63
N ASP A 246 -16.23 8.21 11.07
CA ASP A 246 -17.45 8.77 10.52
C ASP A 246 -17.15 9.84 9.46
N GLY A 247 -18.07 10.08 8.55
CA GLY A 247 -17.95 11.08 7.50
C GLY A 247 -19.30 11.56 7.01
N LYS A 248 -19.31 12.56 6.14
CA LYS A 248 -20.54 13.05 5.48
C LYS A 248 -20.68 12.43 4.10
N LEU A 249 -21.91 12.05 3.77
CA LEU A 249 -22.27 11.75 2.40
C LEU A 249 -22.09 13.03 1.55
N ASN A 250 -21.48 12.91 0.37
CA ASN A 250 -21.22 14.07 -0.47
C ASN A 250 -21.19 13.69 -1.96
N TRP A 251 -21.92 14.42 -2.78
CA TRP A 251 -21.81 14.46 -4.23
C TRP A 251 -21.13 15.75 -4.69
N PHE A 252 -20.19 15.64 -5.61
CA PHE A 252 -19.58 16.78 -6.30
C PHE A 252 -20.33 17.03 -7.62
N LEU A 253 -21.33 17.91 -7.60
CA LEU A 253 -22.31 18.09 -8.67
C LEU A 253 -21.93 19.19 -9.68
N GLY A 254 -20.79 19.89 -9.47
CA GLY A 254 -20.53 21.15 -10.18
C GLY A 254 -20.58 21.09 -11.70
N THR A 255 -20.06 20.04 -12.33
CA THR A 255 -20.09 19.87 -13.79
C THR A 255 -21.19 18.93 -14.28
N SER A 256 -21.92 18.28 -13.36
CA SER A 256 -22.82 17.16 -13.73
C SER A 256 -24.27 17.61 -13.93
N ILE A 257 -24.81 18.54 -13.13
CA ILE A 257 -26.18 18.99 -13.28
C ILE A 257 -26.25 20.02 -14.41
N PRO A 258 -27.07 19.76 -15.47
CA PRO A 258 -27.22 20.69 -16.58
C PRO A 258 -27.87 22.03 -16.15
N ALA A 259 -27.51 23.13 -16.82
CA ALA A 259 -28.21 24.39 -16.66
C ALA A 259 -29.69 24.24 -17.06
N GLY A 260 -30.60 24.77 -16.24
CA GLY A 260 -32.05 24.64 -16.42
C GLY A 260 -32.65 23.37 -15.83
N ALA A 261 -31.83 22.45 -15.29
CA ALA A 261 -32.35 21.24 -14.67
C ALA A 261 -32.94 21.53 -13.29
N THR A 262 -34.03 20.80 -12.97
CA THR A 262 -34.56 20.67 -11.61
C THR A 262 -34.46 19.22 -11.20
N VAL A 263 -33.70 18.95 -10.14
CA VAL A 263 -33.45 17.61 -9.59
C VAL A 263 -34.27 17.45 -8.32
N GLU A 264 -35.01 16.37 -8.19
CA GLU A 264 -35.69 15.97 -6.96
C GLU A 264 -35.05 14.72 -6.37
N PHE A 265 -34.79 14.75 -5.08
CA PHE A 265 -34.06 13.71 -4.35
C PHE A 265 -34.79 13.35 -3.05
N GLN A 266 -34.97 12.05 -2.82
CA GLN A 266 -35.48 11.47 -1.59
C GLN A 266 -34.39 10.57 -1.01
N PRO A 267 -33.72 10.94 0.10
CA PRO A 267 -32.79 10.04 0.78
C PRO A 267 -33.51 8.84 1.36
N GLY A 268 -32.84 7.71 1.35
CA GLY A 268 -33.33 6.43 1.92
C GLY A 268 -32.40 5.94 3.02
N THR A 269 -31.95 4.69 2.91
CA THR A 269 -31.24 3.98 3.97
C THR A 269 -29.78 3.72 3.62
N LEU A 270 -28.92 3.76 4.63
CA LEU A 270 -27.58 3.23 4.61
C LEU A 270 -27.59 1.84 5.24
N THR A 271 -27.05 0.85 4.55
CA THR A 271 -27.06 -0.57 4.98
C THR A 271 -25.67 -1.15 4.76
N GLU A 272 -25.14 -1.91 5.71
CA GLU A 272 -23.90 -2.66 5.52
C GLU A 272 -24.01 -3.59 4.31
N ALA A 273 -22.91 -3.79 3.59
CA ALA A 273 -22.87 -4.68 2.43
C ALA A 273 -21.74 -5.69 2.56
N HIS A 274 -22.03 -6.94 2.26
CA HIS A 274 -21.07 -8.04 2.26
C HIS A 274 -20.88 -8.52 0.83
N ILE A 275 -19.68 -8.26 0.26
CA ILE A 275 -19.34 -8.73 -1.08
C ILE A 275 -19.22 -10.25 -1.05
N GLU A 276 -19.91 -10.93 -1.95
CA GLU A 276 -19.79 -12.37 -2.11
C GLU A 276 -18.41 -12.75 -2.64
N SER A 277 -17.92 -13.92 -2.22
CA SER A 277 -16.73 -14.52 -2.80
C SER A 277 -16.90 -14.71 -4.31
N HIS A 278 -15.85 -14.46 -5.07
CA HIS A 278 -15.87 -14.50 -6.53
C HIS A 278 -16.88 -13.54 -7.19
N SER A 279 -17.08 -12.37 -6.61
CA SER A 279 -17.77 -11.24 -7.24
C SER A 279 -16.78 -10.45 -8.13
N VAL A 280 -17.14 -9.22 -8.53
CA VAL A 280 -16.24 -8.31 -9.25
C VAL A 280 -15.03 -7.94 -8.40
N VAL A 281 -13.91 -7.60 -9.06
CA VAL A 281 -12.70 -7.11 -8.39
C VAL A 281 -12.73 -5.58 -8.40
N LEU A 282 -12.95 -4.97 -7.24
CA LEU A 282 -13.20 -3.53 -7.13
C LEU A 282 -11.93 -2.67 -7.25
N ASN A 283 -10.79 -3.19 -6.79
CA ASN A 283 -9.51 -2.49 -6.83
C ASN A 283 -8.63 -3.01 -7.96
N ASP A 284 -7.90 -2.13 -8.62
CA ASP A 284 -7.05 -2.50 -9.76
C ASP A 284 -6.10 -3.66 -9.41
N VAL A 285 -6.13 -4.71 -10.20
CA VAL A 285 -5.25 -5.88 -10.05
C VAL A 285 -3.86 -5.51 -10.57
N GLY A 286 -2.88 -5.52 -9.66
CA GLY A 286 -1.49 -5.25 -9.98
C GLY A 286 -0.83 -6.38 -10.75
N ASN A 287 -1.06 -7.62 -10.33
CA ASN A 287 -0.62 -8.82 -11.03
C ASN A 287 -1.50 -10.03 -10.69
N ILE A 288 -1.35 -11.09 -11.46
CA ILE A 288 -1.89 -12.43 -11.19
C ILE A 288 -0.71 -13.36 -10.93
N TYR A 289 -0.76 -14.10 -9.83
CA TYR A 289 0.28 -15.05 -9.44
C TYR A 289 -0.23 -16.48 -9.55
N PHE A 290 0.54 -17.33 -10.21
CA PHE A 290 0.24 -18.75 -10.43
C PHE A 290 1.31 -19.59 -9.75
N ASP A 291 0.95 -20.82 -9.29
CA ASP A 291 1.86 -21.76 -8.65
C ASP A 291 2.75 -21.13 -7.58
N HIS A 292 2.11 -20.46 -6.63
CA HIS A 292 2.79 -19.76 -5.53
C HIS A 292 3.81 -18.69 -5.98
N GLY A 293 3.56 -18.06 -7.13
CA GLY A 293 4.40 -17.00 -7.71
C GLY A 293 5.50 -17.50 -8.65
N ARG A 294 5.55 -18.79 -8.98
CA ARG A 294 6.47 -19.31 -10.02
C ARG A 294 6.21 -18.70 -11.38
N LEU A 295 4.95 -18.41 -11.69
CA LEU A 295 4.53 -17.72 -12.90
C LEU A 295 3.75 -16.47 -12.53
N THR A 296 3.84 -15.46 -13.38
CA THR A 296 3.16 -14.17 -13.18
C THR A 296 2.43 -13.77 -14.46
N GLY A 297 1.30 -13.09 -14.29
CA GLY A 297 0.55 -12.51 -15.40
C GLY A 297 1.27 -11.33 -16.06
N TRP A 298 0.85 -11.00 -17.27
CA TRP A 298 1.32 -9.85 -18.04
C TRP A 298 0.21 -8.82 -18.16
N LYS A 299 0.25 -7.76 -17.38
CA LYS A 299 -0.79 -6.74 -17.38
C LYS A 299 -0.85 -5.99 -18.70
N ARG A 300 -2.08 -5.93 -19.28
CA ARG A 300 -2.43 -5.15 -20.45
C ARG A 300 -3.45 -4.07 -20.07
N TRP A 301 -3.63 -3.11 -20.97
CA TRP A 301 -4.47 -1.95 -20.68
C TRP A 301 -5.75 -1.94 -21.50
N LYS A 302 -5.89 -2.91 -22.42
CA LYS A 302 -7.07 -3.11 -23.26
C LYS A 302 -7.29 -4.59 -23.51
N LEU A 303 -8.55 -4.96 -23.76
CA LEU A 303 -8.93 -6.35 -24.03
C LEU A 303 -8.27 -6.90 -25.32
N GLU A 304 -8.18 -6.07 -26.36
CA GLU A 304 -7.56 -6.44 -27.63
C GLU A 304 -6.05 -6.73 -27.57
N ASP A 305 -5.40 -6.36 -26.47
CA ASP A 305 -3.96 -6.61 -26.26
C ASP A 305 -3.65 -7.99 -25.63
N LEU A 306 -4.69 -8.79 -25.31
CA LEU A 306 -4.53 -10.14 -24.75
C LEU A 306 -4.15 -11.14 -25.85
N LYS A 307 -2.85 -11.25 -26.19
CA LYS A 307 -2.33 -12.06 -27.30
C LYS A 307 -1.47 -13.23 -26.85
N ARG A 308 -0.74 -13.07 -25.75
CA ARG A 308 0.16 -14.10 -25.23
C ARG A 308 -0.49 -14.85 -24.06
N PRO A 309 -0.15 -16.12 -23.83
CA PRO A 309 -0.55 -16.80 -22.60
C PRO A 309 -0.24 -15.95 -21.37
N LEU A 310 -1.15 -15.90 -20.40
CA LEU A 310 -1.10 -15.14 -19.17
C LEU A 310 -1.14 -13.60 -19.33
N ASP A 311 -1.39 -13.05 -20.54
CA ASP A 311 -1.79 -11.66 -20.67
C ASP A 311 -3.14 -11.46 -19.95
N PHE A 312 -3.24 -10.42 -19.11
CA PHE A 312 -4.48 -10.09 -18.42
C PHE A 312 -4.82 -8.59 -18.51
N TYR A 313 -6.11 -8.32 -18.48
CA TYR A 313 -6.66 -6.96 -18.45
C TYR A 313 -7.70 -6.86 -17.35
N HIS A 314 -7.66 -5.80 -16.55
CA HIS A 314 -8.68 -5.49 -15.56
C HIS A 314 -9.54 -4.33 -16.06
N ASP A 315 -10.80 -4.60 -16.35
CA ASP A 315 -11.80 -3.59 -16.67
C ASP A 315 -12.29 -2.94 -15.36
N LEU A 316 -11.75 -1.78 -15.04
CA LEU A 316 -12.12 -1.03 -13.84
C LEU A 316 -13.55 -0.47 -13.84
N VAL A 317 -14.25 -0.51 -14.98
CA VAL A 317 -15.66 -0.09 -15.07
C VAL A 317 -16.59 -1.20 -14.60
N THR A 318 -16.34 -2.42 -15.06
CA THR A 318 -17.16 -3.59 -14.69
C THR A 318 -16.59 -4.37 -13.50
N GLY A 319 -15.31 -4.18 -13.19
CA GLY A 319 -14.59 -4.95 -12.18
C GLY A 319 -14.22 -6.37 -12.63
N ALA A 320 -14.36 -6.67 -13.93
CA ALA A 320 -13.99 -7.95 -14.49
C ALA A 320 -12.49 -8.02 -14.81
N VAL A 321 -11.87 -9.14 -14.50
CA VAL A 321 -10.50 -9.44 -14.91
C VAL A 321 -10.54 -10.44 -16.06
N TYR A 322 -9.95 -10.07 -17.19
CA TYR A 322 -9.81 -10.91 -18.37
C TYR A 322 -8.42 -11.52 -18.41
N LEU A 323 -8.34 -12.81 -18.75
CA LEU A 323 -7.10 -13.57 -18.82
C LEU A 323 -7.04 -14.38 -20.11
N ARG A 324 -5.92 -14.30 -20.83
CA ARG A 324 -5.61 -15.19 -21.96
C ARG A 324 -5.08 -16.51 -21.43
N HIS A 325 -5.81 -17.62 -21.68
CA HIS A 325 -5.45 -18.94 -21.19
C HIS A 325 -6.05 -20.06 -22.07
N ASP A 326 -5.30 -21.15 -22.26
CA ASP A 326 -5.74 -22.30 -23.05
C ASP A 326 -6.60 -23.26 -22.22
N GLY A 327 -7.85 -22.95 -22.03
CA GLY A 327 -8.78 -23.65 -21.15
C GLY A 327 -9.13 -22.85 -19.90
N ASN A 328 -10.03 -23.40 -19.05
CA ASN A 328 -10.44 -22.70 -17.84
C ASN A 328 -9.26 -22.57 -16.85
N PRO A 329 -8.85 -21.34 -16.48
CA PRO A 329 -7.66 -21.12 -15.64
C PRO A 329 -7.76 -21.78 -14.26
N GLY A 330 -8.97 -21.89 -13.70
CA GLY A 330 -9.22 -22.48 -12.38
C GLY A 330 -9.48 -23.99 -12.41
N ALA A 331 -9.37 -24.66 -13.54
CA ALA A 331 -9.68 -26.09 -13.67
C ALA A 331 -8.48 -27.02 -13.34
N GLY A 332 -7.65 -26.63 -12.35
CA GLY A 332 -6.55 -27.49 -11.88
C GLY A 332 -5.26 -27.38 -12.70
N ALA A 333 -5.14 -26.37 -13.57
CA ALA A 333 -3.89 -26.10 -14.29
C ALA A 333 -2.76 -25.65 -13.36
N TYR A 334 -3.11 -25.08 -12.22
CA TYR A 334 -2.20 -24.49 -11.23
C TYR A 334 -2.50 -24.98 -9.82
N THR A 335 -1.48 -25.01 -8.97
CA THR A 335 -1.64 -25.29 -7.53
C THR A 335 -2.18 -24.07 -6.76
N SER A 336 -2.02 -22.87 -7.30
CA SER A 336 -2.63 -21.63 -6.81
C SER A 336 -2.81 -20.64 -7.95
N LEU A 337 -3.88 -19.84 -7.89
CA LEU A 337 -4.16 -18.71 -8.79
C LEU A 337 -4.69 -17.54 -7.97
N GLU A 338 -3.87 -16.51 -7.80
CA GLU A 338 -4.13 -15.38 -6.91
C GLU A 338 -4.15 -14.06 -7.68
N LEU A 339 -5.27 -13.34 -7.64
CA LEU A 339 -5.38 -11.99 -8.16
C LEU A 339 -4.96 -11.01 -7.04
N ALA A 340 -3.98 -10.16 -7.30
CA ALA A 340 -3.44 -9.20 -6.33
C ALA A 340 -4.02 -7.79 -6.56
N PRO A 341 -5.13 -7.40 -5.91
CA PRO A 341 -5.71 -6.07 -6.04
C PRO A 341 -4.89 -5.03 -5.29
N ARG A 342 -5.13 -3.76 -5.61
CA ARG A 342 -4.47 -2.60 -5.02
C ARG A 342 -4.85 -2.41 -3.55
N HIS A 343 -3.93 -2.78 -2.65
CA HIS A 343 -4.03 -2.54 -1.21
C HIS A 343 -2.68 -2.15 -0.63
N THR A 344 -2.67 -1.47 0.50
CA THR A 344 -1.54 -1.46 1.44
C THR A 344 -1.80 -2.55 2.45
N ILE A 345 -0.93 -3.57 2.53
CA ILE A 345 -1.19 -4.74 3.40
C ILE A 345 -1.17 -4.33 4.86
N ILE A 346 -0.15 -3.56 5.27
CA ILE A 346 -0.05 -3.01 6.63
C ILE A 346 0.19 -1.50 6.54
N SER A 347 -0.78 -0.72 6.97
CA SER A 347 -0.67 0.74 7.03
C SER A 347 -0.20 1.20 8.40
N HIS A 348 0.87 2.02 8.40
CA HIS A 348 1.35 2.71 9.60
C HIS A 348 1.14 4.23 9.52
N ALA A 349 0.26 4.70 8.63
CA ALA A 349 -0.04 6.12 8.44
C ALA A 349 -0.60 6.74 9.73
N SER A 350 0.01 7.82 10.18
CA SER A 350 -0.32 8.53 11.44
C SER A 350 -0.23 7.63 12.68
N LYS A 351 0.68 6.64 12.68
CA LYS A 351 0.93 5.73 13.80
C LYS A 351 2.28 5.99 14.42
N HIS A 352 2.40 5.59 15.67
CA HIS A 352 3.65 5.66 16.43
C HIS A 352 3.78 4.49 17.40
N ASP A 353 5.03 4.14 17.75
CA ASP A 353 5.30 3.08 18.71
C ASP A 353 4.67 1.74 18.32
N VAL A 354 5.01 1.25 17.11
CA VAL A 354 4.50 -0.02 16.58
C VAL A 354 5.67 -0.91 16.18
N ILE A 355 5.62 -2.16 16.58
CA ILE A 355 6.57 -3.21 16.16
C ILE A 355 5.82 -4.24 15.32
N ILE A 356 6.33 -4.53 14.12
CA ILE A 356 5.90 -5.65 13.29
C ILE A 356 7.07 -6.64 13.21
N ASP A 357 6.85 -7.88 13.66
CA ASP A 357 7.92 -8.86 13.87
C ASP A 357 7.52 -10.26 13.36
N GLY A 358 8.27 -10.79 12.40
CA GLY A 358 8.16 -12.18 11.98
C GLY A 358 6.94 -12.53 11.13
N LEU A 359 6.38 -11.59 10.38
CA LEU A 359 5.26 -11.80 9.46
C LEU A 359 5.76 -11.96 8.01
N HIS A 360 4.97 -12.65 7.17
CA HIS A 360 5.14 -12.66 5.72
C HIS A 360 3.99 -11.91 5.06
N VAL A 361 4.27 -10.77 4.43
CA VAL A 361 3.28 -10.00 3.66
C VAL A 361 3.52 -10.17 2.17
N ARG A 362 2.44 -10.49 1.41
CA ARG A 362 2.59 -10.76 -0.03
C ARG A 362 1.31 -10.54 -0.82
N TYR A 363 1.43 -10.57 -2.16
CA TYR A 363 0.34 -10.57 -3.13
C TYR A 363 -0.61 -9.37 -2.99
N SER A 364 -0.02 -8.17 -3.01
CA SER A 364 -0.76 -6.92 -3.13
C SER A 364 -0.36 -6.16 -4.39
N GLY A 365 -1.33 -5.58 -5.08
CA GLY A 365 -1.06 -4.65 -6.19
C GLY A 365 -0.59 -3.27 -5.75
N GLY A 366 -0.69 -2.92 -4.46
CA GLY A 366 -0.19 -1.68 -3.87
C GLY A 366 1.09 -1.89 -3.06
N HIS A 367 1.15 -1.39 -1.83
CA HIS A 367 2.32 -1.49 -0.96
C HIS A 367 2.26 -2.69 -0.01
N GLY A 368 3.43 -3.19 0.41
CA GLY A 368 3.54 -4.07 1.57
C GLY A 368 3.26 -3.29 2.85
N PHE A 369 4.11 -2.32 3.14
CA PHE A 369 3.98 -1.37 4.25
C PHE A 369 4.03 0.05 3.71
N SER A 370 3.14 0.92 4.16
CA SER A 370 3.19 2.34 3.79
C SER A 370 2.54 3.23 4.84
N GLY A 371 3.10 4.44 4.99
CA GLY A 371 2.55 5.49 5.83
C GLY A 371 3.44 6.71 5.95
N GLY A 372 2.82 7.85 6.24
CA GLY A 372 3.48 9.10 6.61
C GLY A 372 2.90 9.63 7.92
N LYS A 373 3.47 10.71 8.45
CA LYS A 373 3.17 11.24 9.80
C LYS A 373 3.35 10.15 10.86
N THR A 374 4.49 9.48 10.81
CA THR A 374 4.71 8.25 11.55
C THR A 374 5.99 8.33 12.38
N GLN A 375 6.01 7.69 13.54
CA GLN A 375 7.15 7.77 14.44
C GLN A 375 7.38 6.45 15.18
N ARG A 376 8.66 6.06 15.36
CA ARG A 376 9.07 4.86 16.12
C ARG A 376 8.35 3.60 15.65
N ILE A 377 8.37 3.38 14.32
CA ILE A 377 7.90 2.13 13.71
C ILE A 377 9.10 1.21 13.53
N THR A 378 8.96 -0.03 13.96
CA THR A 378 9.94 -1.08 13.73
C THR A 378 9.32 -2.19 12.88
N ILE A 379 9.95 -2.53 11.76
CA ILE A 379 9.59 -3.66 10.88
C ILE A 379 10.79 -4.57 10.83
N ARG A 380 10.67 -5.78 11.40
CA ARG A 380 11.81 -6.68 11.50
C ARG A 380 11.45 -8.15 11.31
N ASN A 381 12.45 -8.94 10.92
CA ASN A 381 12.33 -10.39 10.74
C ASN A 381 11.19 -10.80 9.81
N CYS A 382 10.72 -9.89 8.96
CA CYS A 382 9.59 -10.08 8.05
C CYS A 382 10.04 -10.56 6.67
N ASP A 383 9.12 -11.22 5.97
CA ASP A 383 9.21 -11.52 4.54
C ASP A 383 8.25 -10.60 3.79
N ILE A 384 8.74 -9.94 2.74
CA ILE A 384 7.97 -9.00 1.94
C ILE A 384 8.15 -9.38 0.46
N SER A 385 7.06 -9.82 -0.20
CA SER A 385 7.22 -10.37 -1.54
C SER A 385 6.01 -10.17 -2.45
N TYR A 386 6.27 -10.15 -3.77
CA TYR A 386 5.23 -10.05 -4.79
C TYR A 386 4.28 -8.87 -4.56
N ILE A 387 4.86 -7.70 -4.45
CA ILE A 387 4.18 -6.44 -4.14
C ILE A 387 4.16 -5.54 -5.38
N GLY A 388 3.04 -4.85 -5.60
CA GLY A 388 2.93 -3.75 -6.53
C GLY A 388 2.31 -4.10 -7.87
N GLY A 389 2.44 -3.16 -8.80
CA GLY A 389 2.00 -3.30 -10.19
C GLY A 389 0.63 -2.73 -10.52
N SER A 390 -0.13 -2.22 -9.55
CA SER A 390 -1.39 -1.54 -9.82
C SER A 390 -1.18 -0.15 -10.43
N LEU A 391 -2.23 0.33 -11.09
CA LEU A 391 -2.31 1.69 -11.62
C LEU A 391 -2.30 2.70 -10.48
N LEU A 392 -1.37 3.63 -10.51
CA LEU A 392 -1.35 4.81 -9.63
C LEU A 392 -2.18 5.95 -10.26
N PHE A 393 -1.80 6.37 -11.46
CA PHE A 393 -2.48 7.38 -12.28
C PHE A 393 -2.11 7.20 -13.76
N VAL A 394 -2.73 8.01 -14.62
CA VAL A 394 -2.35 8.11 -16.04
C VAL A 394 -1.70 9.47 -16.28
N GLN A 395 -0.51 9.49 -16.85
CA GLN A 395 0.24 10.70 -17.17
C GLN A 395 0.55 10.77 -18.68
N GLY A 396 0.05 11.80 -19.34
CA GLY A 396 0.25 11.95 -20.80
C GLY A 396 -0.25 10.75 -21.62
N GLY A 397 -1.37 10.14 -21.21
CA GLY A 397 -1.92 8.93 -21.83
C GLY A 397 -1.21 7.62 -21.49
N ARG A 398 -0.16 7.67 -20.64
CA ARG A 398 0.60 6.49 -20.22
C ARG A 398 0.23 6.08 -18.78
N PRO A 399 -0.10 4.83 -18.52
CA PRO A 399 -0.36 4.35 -17.18
C PRO A 399 0.95 4.30 -16.36
N VAL A 400 0.92 4.89 -15.17
CA VAL A 400 1.98 4.81 -14.18
C VAL A 400 1.57 3.79 -13.13
N ARG A 401 2.41 2.77 -12.93
CA ARG A 401 2.21 1.70 -11.94
C ARG A 401 3.15 1.93 -10.76
N TYR A 402 2.83 1.34 -9.61
CA TYR A 402 3.57 1.53 -8.38
C TYR A 402 3.52 0.31 -7.46
N GLY A 403 4.20 0.38 -6.33
CA GLY A 403 4.09 -0.56 -5.22
C GLY A 403 5.43 -0.92 -4.61
N ASN A 404 5.64 -0.43 -3.39
CA ASN A 404 6.87 -0.56 -2.62
C ASN A 404 6.75 -1.64 -1.55
N GLY A 405 7.86 -2.28 -1.20
CA GLY A 405 7.91 -3.22 -0.09
C GLY A 405 7.63 -2.52 1.24
N VAL A 406 8.48 -1.57 1.60
CA VAL A 406 8.30 -0.66 2.76
C VAL A 406 8.48 0.78 2.30
N GLU A 407 7.49 1.62 2.60
CA GLU A 407 7.51 3.04 2.27
C GLU A 407 7.28 3.90 3.51
N PHE A 408 8.21 4.81 3.79
CA PHE A 408 7.99 5.93 4.70
C PHE A 408 7.74 7.21 3.91
N TRP A 409 6.52 7.71 3.99
CA TRP A 409 6.12 8.96 3.34
C TRP A 409 6.46 10.19 4.21
N SER A 410 6.16 11.38 3.74
CA SER A 410 6.42 12.64 4.44
C SER A 410 6.12 12.60 5.94
N ASP A 411 6.95 13.25 6.76
CA ASP A 411 6.80 13.36 8.21
C ASP A 411 6.97 12.02 8.94
N SER A 412 8.05 11.31 8.62
CA SER A 412 8.40 10.03 9.27
C SER A 412 9.71 10.17 10.05
N THR A 413 9.72 9.73 11.32
CA THR A 413 10.89 9.86 12.19
C THR A 413 11.12 8.62 13.08
N ASP A 414 12.38 8.36 13.41
CA ASP A 414 12.80 7.34 14.40
C ASP A 414 12.33 5.92 14.03
N CYS A 415 12.39 5.55 12.73
CA CYS A 415 11.89 4.27 12.24
C CYS A 415 13.03 3.30 11.90
N LEU A 416 12.76 2.00 12.07
CA LEU A 416 13.72 0.92 11.87
C LEU A 416 13.15 -0.18 10.98
N VAL A 417 13.90 -0.59 9.95
CA VAL A 417 13.63 -1.74 9.08
C VAL A 417 14.85 -2.64 9.11
N GLU A 418 14.76 -3.79 9.78
CA GLU A 418 15.93 -4.64 9.98
C GLU A 418 15.65 -6.14 9.85
N ASN A 419 16.64 -6.89 9.37
CA ASN A 419 16.62 -8.36 9.29
C ASN A 419 15.44 -8.90 8.45
N ASN A 420 14.97 -8.16 7.45
CA ASN A 420 13.88 -8.56 6.59
C ASN A 420 14.41 -9.17 5.29
N ARG A 421 13.55 -9.96 4.61
CA ARG A 421 13.78 -10.46 3.26
C ARG A 421 12.78 -9.80 2.30
N PHE A 422 13.28 -9.25 1.18
CA PHE A 422 12.48 -8.62 0.14
C PHE A 422 12.75 -9.28 -1.20
N TRP A 423 11.70 -9.66 -1.93
CA TRP A 423 11.85 -10.16 -3.30
C TRP A 423 10.61 -9.94 -4.14
N GLN A 424 10.81 -9.83 -5.47
CA GLN A 424 9.71 -9.67 -6.42
C GLN A 424 8.84 -8.43 -6.15
N ILE A 425 9.47 -7.32 -5.79
CA ILE A 425 8.80 -6.04 -5.59
C ILE A 425 8.78 -5.29 -6.91
N TYR A 426 7.60 -4.78 -7.29
CA TYR A 426 7.38 -4.09 -8.58
C TYR A 426 8.21 -2.82 -8.70
N ASP A 427 8.27 -2.03 -7.65
CA ASP A 427 8.99 -0.78 -7.60
C ASP A 427 10.23 -0.92 -6.70
N VAL A 428 10.23 -0.39 -5.53
CA VAL A 428 11.39 -0.44 -4.65
C VAL A 428 11.14 -1.26 -3.39
N ALA A 429 12.17 -2.00 -2.94
CA ALA A 429 12.05 -2.78 -1.71
C ALA A 429 11.86 -1.88 -0.49
N ILE A 430 12.69 -0.83 -0.34
CA ILE A 430 12.65 0.11 0.79
C ILE A 430 12.81 1.54 0.26
N THR A 431 11.93 2.45 0.68
CA THR A 431 12.02 3.85 0.28
C THR A 431 11.59 4.81 1.37
N ASN A 432 12.18 6.00 1.35
CA ASN A 432 11.64 7.17 2.01
C ASN A 432 11.37 8.27 0.97
N GLN A 433 10.12 8.66 0.90
CA GLN A 433 9.61 9.59 -0.10
C GLN A 433 8.80 10.72 0.53
N GLY A 434 8.53 11.77 -0.23
CA GLY A 434 7.58 12.78 0.20
C GLY A 434 7.64 14.09 -0.55
N ASN A 435 6.47 14.73 -0.65
CA ASN A 435 6.27 15.98 -1.36
C ASN A 435 5.61 17.07 -0.50
N GLN A 436 5.47 16.85 0.82
CA GLN A 436 4.85 17.84 1.69
C GLN A 436 5.89 18.84 2.21
N PRO A 437 5.61 20.15 2.10
CA PRO A 437 6.50 21.20 2.59
C PRO A 437 6.59 21.19 4.13
N ASN A 438 7.70 21.68 4.66
CA ASN A 438 7.93 21.86 6.09
C ASN A 438 7.80 20.56 6.93
N THR A 439 8.00 19.40 6.33
CA THR A 439 7.93 18.12 7.03
C THR A 439 9.31 17.48 7.15
N PRO A 440 9.64 16.86 8.29
CA PRO A 440 10.89 16.12 8.47
C PRO A 440 10.79 14.68 7.94
N GLN A 441 11.94 14.12 7.61
CA GLN A 441 12.25 12.70 7.67
C GLN A 441 13.59 12.57 8.39
N ARG A 442 13.62 11.90 9.55
CA ARG A 442 14.82 11.83 10.39
C ARG A 442 14.96 10.47 11.07
N ASN A 443 16.22 10.08 11.29
CA ASN A 443 16.54 8.86 12.06
C ASN A 443 15.85 7.62 11.46
N LEU A 444 15.90 7.45 10.14
CA LEU A 444 15.38 6.27 9.45
C LEU A 444 16.54 5.32 9.21
N VAL A 445 16.45 4.11 9.78
CA VAL A 445 17.50 3.10 9.71
C VAL A 445 16.99 1.86 8.96
N TYR A 446 17.69 1.50 7.90
CA TYR A 446 17.44 0.33 7.05
C TYR A 446 18.68 -0.56 7.10
N ARG A 447 18.67 -1.62 7.90
CA ARG A 447 19.87 -2.41 8.13
C ARG A 447 19.66 -3.91 8.11
N ASN A 448 20.71 -4.63 7.73
CA ASN A 448 20.75 -6.09 7.74
C ASN A 448 19.60 -6.73 6.96
N ASN A 449 19.10 -6.10 5.89
CA ASN A 449 18.05 -6.67 5.05
C ASN A 449 18.66 -7.42 3.87
N LEU A 450 18.04 -8.53 3.50
CA LEU A 450 18.31 -9.26 2.27
C LEU A 450 17.29 -8.83 1.22
N ILE A 451 17.75 -8.25 0.12
CA ILE A 451 16.92 -7.72 -0.97
C ILE A 451 17.36 -8.36 -2.28
N PHE A 452 16.45 -9.03 -2.99
CA PHE A 452 16.81 -9.66 -4.26
C PHE A 452 15.66 -9.67 -5.26
N ASN A 453 15.98 -9.60 -6.55
CA ASN A 453 15.01 -9.64 -7.64
C ASN A 453 13.86 -8.61 -7.47
N CYS A 454 14.15 -7.45 -6.90
CA CYS A 454 13.28 -6.27 -6.90
C CYS A 454 13.69 -5.34 -8.04
N GLU A 455 12.85 -4.42 -8.47
CA GLU A 455 13.28 -3.43 -9.46
C GLU A 455 14.38 -2.54 -8.90
N GLN A 456 14.16 -2.01 -7.68
CA GLN A 456 15.18 -1.28 -6.94
C GLN A 456 15.28 -1.80 -5.50
N SER A 457 16.47 -1.67 -4.88
CA SER A 457 16.65 -2.04 -3.48
C SER A 457 16.34 -0.90 -2.54
N TYR A 458 16.85 0.28 -2.80
CA TYR A 458 16.59 1.49 -2.02
C TYR A 458 16.38 2.70 -2.91
N GLU A 459 15.35 3.48 -2.61
CA GLU A 459 15.05 4.74 -3.28
C GLU A 459 14.95 5.89 -2.29
N TYR A 460 15.52 7.02 -2.68
CA TYR A 460 15.34 8.30 -2.03
C TYR A 460 14.74 9.30 -3.02
N TRP A 461 13.51 9.76 -2.71
CA TRP A 461 12.83 10.81 -3.46
C TRP A 461 12.20 11.81 -2.50
N ARG A 462 12.68 13.06 -2.51
CA ARG A 462 12.22 14.05 -1.55
C ARG A 462 12.15 15.45 -2.14
N SER A 463 10.97 16.05 -2.15
CA SER A 463 10.69 17.44 -2.47
C SER A 463 9.61 17.97 -1.52
N PRO A 464 9.38 19.26 -1.34
CA PRO A 464 10.05 20.43 -1.92
C PRO A 464 11.27 20.88 -1.09
N ALA A 465 11.95 21.97 -1.55
CA ALA A 465 13.19 22.49 -0.98
C ALA A 465 13.12 22.91 0.51
N ASN A 466 11.95 23.19 1.06
CA ASN A 466 11.76 23.50 2.49
C ASN A 466 11.44 22.25 3.34
N ALA A 467 11.39 21.06 2.77
CA ALA A 467 11.38 19.82 3.53
C ALA A 467 12.80 19.49 4.03
N VAL A 468 12.90 18.70 5.09
CA VAL A 468 14.18 18.32 5.71
C VAL A 468 14.32 16.82 5.77
N THR A 469 15.47 16.30 5.34
CA THR A 469 15.89 14.92 5.52
C THR A 469 17.23 14.88 6.23
N ASP A 470 17.31 14.15 7.34
CA ASP A 470 18.50 14.10 8.16
C ASP A 470 18.67 12.75 8.86
N ASN A 471 19.90 12.26 8.93
CA ASN A 471 20.28 10.99 9.57
C ASN A 471 19.45 9.80 9.00
N ILE A 472 19.69 9.48 7.74
CA ILE A 472 19.17 8.29 7.07
C ILE A 472 20.30 7.28 6.91
N GLN A 473 20.07 6.03 7.29
CA GLN A 473 21.09 4.99 7.25
C GLN A 473 20.60 3.79 6.44
N PHE A 474 21.32 3.45 5.37
CA PHE A 474 21.16 2.21 4.63
C PHE A 474 22.44 1.41 4.77
N VAL A 475 22.50 0.50 5.77
CA VAL A 475 23.75 -0.09 6.23
C VAL A 475 23.67 -1.59 6.44
N GLY A 476 24.72 -2.31 6.03
CA GLY A 476 24.83 -3.76 6.26
C GLY A 476 23.80 -4.60 5.51
N ASN A 477 23.22 -4.09 4.42
CA ASN A 477 22.26 -4.84 3.62
C ASN A 477 22.98 -5.68 2.56
N THR A 478 22.35 -6.78 2.13
CA THR A 478 22.79 -7.56 0.95
C THR A 478 21.74 -7.42 -0.14
N CYS A 479 22.11 -6.78 -1.26
CA CYS A 479 21.26 -6.44 -2.37
C CYS A 479 21.71 -7.18 -3.64
N LEU A 480 20.82 -8.00 -4.23
CA LEU A 480 21.15 -8.93 -5.30
C LEU A 480 20.20 -8.75 -6.49
N ASN A 481 20.76 -8.70 -7.69
CA ASN A 481 20.03 -8.84 -8.95
C ASN A 481 18.87 -7.83 -9.13
N ALA A 482 19.11 -6.54 -8.97
CA ALA A 482 18.10 -5.51 -9.23
C ALA A 482 17.60 -5.58 -10.68
N GLY A 483 16.27 -5.55 -10.86
CA GLY A 483 15.60 -5.68 -12.15
C GLY A 483 15.33 -7.11 -12.61
N LYS A 484 15.85 -8.15 -11.95
CA LYS A 484 15.60 -9.56 -12.33
C LYS A 484 14.25 -10.11 -11.80
N GLY A 485 13.41 -9.27 -11.19
CA GLY A 485 12.04 -9.60 -10.83
C GLY A 485 11.07 -9.54 -12.01
N TRP A 486 9.84 -9.95 -11.76
CA TRP A 486 8.75 -9.94 -12.76
C TRP A 486 8.43 -8.53 -13.30
N SER A 487 8.78 -7.50 -12.53
CA SER A 487 8.39 -6.11 -12.82
C SER A 487 9.12 -5.51 -14.02
N HIS A 488 10.41 -5.77 -14.17
CA HIS A 488 11.28 -5.08 -15.13
C HIS A 488 10.75 -5.12 -16.57
N GLU A 489 10.32 -6.30 -17.03
CA GLU A 489 9.79 -6.47 -18.38
C GLU A 489 8.45 -5.76 -18.60
N GLN A 490 7.73 -5.48 -17.53
CA GLN A 490 6.42 -4.84 -17.55
C GLN A 490 6.45 -3.33 -17.26
N ARG A 491 7.61 -2.78 -16.92
CA ARG A 491 7.77 -1.34 -16.68
C ARG A 491 8.04 -0.58 -17.97
N PRO A 492 7.44 0.61 -18.16
CA PRO A 492 7.80 1.49 -19.27
C PRO A 492 9.15 2.19 -19.04
N ASP A 493 9.54 2.39 -17.79
CA ASP A 493 10.78 3.01 -17.32
C ASP A 493 11.72 1.91 -16.76
N LYS A 494 12.64 1.47 -17.54
CA LYS A 494 13.66 0.46 -17.18
C LYS A 494 14.72 1.11 -16.26
N THR A 495 14.46 1.16 -14.96
CA THR A 495 15.33 1.85 -13.98
C THR A 495 15.94 0.91 -12.95
N ALA A 496 16.09 -0.36 -13.27
CA ALA A 496 16.67 -1.36 -12.38
C ALA A 496 18.01 -0.88 -11.79
N CYS A 497 18.05 -0.69 -10.48
CA CYS A 497 19.27 -0.33 -9.75
C CYS A 497 19.14 -0.68 -8.26
N HIS A 498 20.27 -0.82 -7.57
CA HIS A 498 20.21 -1.03 -6.12
C HIS A 498 19.93 0.28 -5.38
N LEU A 499 20.55 1.36 -5.80
CA LEU A 499 20.37 2.67 -5.17
C LEU A 499 19.83 3.67 -6.20
N LEU A 500 18.69 4.27 -5.91
CA LEU A 500 18.06 5.30 -6.73
C LEU A 500 17.83 6.57 -5.91
N GLY A 501 18.45 7.68 -6.34
CA GLY A 501 18.20 9.00 -5.77
C GLY A 501 17.79 9.98 -6.87
N TYR A 502 16.55 10.46 -6.88
CA TYR A 502 16.08 11.39 -7.88
C TYR A 502 15.09 12.41 -7.30
N GLY A 503 14.90 13.53 -8.02
CA GLY A 503 13.95 14.57 -7.62
C GLY A 503 14.24 15.17 -6.23
N VAL A 504 15.51 15.11 -5.79
CA VAL A 504 15.92 15.55 -4.45
C VAL A 504 16.09 17.06 -4.46
N THR A 505 15.12 17.78 -3.91
CA THR A 505 15.17 19.22 -3.68
C THR A 505 15.14 19.60 -2.21
N ALA A 506 14.78 18.66 -1.33
CA ALA A 506 14.77 18.84 0.12
C ALA A 506 16.18 19.10 0.67
N LYS A 507 16.26 19.80 1.79
CA LYS A 507 17.51 19.93 2.56
C LYS A 507 17.88 18.57 3.12
N THR A 508 18.95 17.98 2.60
CA THR A 508 19.38 16.62 2.93
C THR A 508 20.76 16.66 3.58
N SER A 509 20.90 15.95 4.71
CA SER A 509 22.14 15.81 5.47
C SER A 509 22.26 14.43 6.13
N ASN A 510 23.50 14.02 6.42
CA ASN A 510 23.80 12.80 7.20
C ASN A 510 23.15 11.53 6.62
N VAL A 511 23.21 11.34 5.31
CA VAL A 511 22.76 10.09 4.68
C VAL A 511 23.95 9.14 4.59
N VAL A 512 23.87 7.99 5.26
CA VAL A 512 24.95 6.99 5.36
C VAL A 512 24.57 5.74 4.56
N ILE A 513 25.41 5.36 3.61
CA ILE A 513 25.27 4.14 2.81
C ILE A 513 26.57 3.35 2.92
N ARG A 514 26.65 2.46 3.90
CA ARG A 514 27.88 1.74 4.23
C ARG A 514 27.65 0.25 4.50
N ASN A 515 28.71 -0.50 4.35
CA ASN A 515 28.74 -1.94 4.70
C ASN A 515 27.73 -2.79 3.92
N ASN A 516 27.31 -2.37 2.73
CA ASN A 516 26.35 -3.10 1.92
C ASN A 516 27.04 -3.94 0.83
N VAL A 517 26.49 -5.11 0.54
CA VAL A 517 26.81 -5.87 -0.67
C VAL A 517 25.80 -5.47 -1.76
N MET A 518 26.29 -5.04 -2.91
CA MET A 518 25.49 -4.65 -4.08
C MET A 518 25.93 -5.46 -5.29
N LEU A 519 25.21 -6.54 -5.59
CA LEU A 519 25.58 -7.51 -6.64
C LEU A 519 24.58 -7.47 -7.79
N ASN A 520 25.03 -7.12 -8.98
CA ASN A 520 24.33 -7.18 -10.26
C ASN A 520 23.03 -6.37 -10.34
N SER A 521 22.90 -5.65 -11.42
CA SER A 521 21.71 -4.88 -11.78
C SER A 521 21.55 -4.87 -13.29
N LEU A 522 20.34 -4.66 -13.82
CA LEU A 522 20.09 -4.65 -15.25
C LEU A 522 20.35 -3.27 -15.90
N THR A 523 20.45 -2.19 -15.13
CA THR A 523 20.67 -0.84 -15.71
C THR A 523 21.92 -0.16 -15.15
N ALA A 524 21.99 0.00 -13.83
CA ALA A 524 23.15 0.50 -13.10
C ALA A 524 23.04 0.08 -11.65
N ILE A 525 24.14 -0.12 -10.96
CA ILE A 525 24.06 -0.45 -9.51
C ILE A 525 23.58 0.77 -8.73
N LEU A 526 24.12 1.94 -9.02
CA LEU A 526 23.68 3.22 -8.43
C LEU A 526 23.28 4.19 -9.53
N ARG A 527 22.14 4.82 -9.34
CA ARG A 527 21.64 5.91 -10.20
C ARG A 527 21.11 7.05 -9.34
N HIS A 528 21.67 8.25 -9.48
CA HIS A 528 21.24 9.39 -8.68
C HIS A 528 21.42 10.73 -9.39
N HIS A 529 20.81 11.78 -8.83
CA HIS A 529 21.04 13.16 -9.19
C HIS A 529 22.29 13.71 -8.49
N ASP A 530 22.99 14.65 -9.10
CA ASP A 530 24.23 15.24 -8.59
C ASP A 530 24.07 15.87 -7.20
N ASN A 531 22.93 16.50 -6.94
CA ASN A 531 22.66 17.15 -5.66
C ASN A 531 22.57 16.17 -4.49
N TRP A 532 22.25 14.90 -4.73
CA TRP A 532 22.24 13.88 -3.69
C TRP A 532 23.66 13.42 -3.31
N LEU A 533 24.56 13.39 -4.29
CA LEU A 533 25.94 12.94 -4.08
C LEU A 533 26.65 13.70 -2.95
N HIS A 534 26.36 15.00 -2.80
CA HIS A 534 26.97 15.82 -1.75
C HIS A 534 26.45 15.50 -0.34
N ALA A 535 25.26 14.91 -0.22
CA ALA A 535 24.60 14.62 1.03
C ALA A 535 24.85 13.21 1.56
N ILE A 536 25.42 12.31 0.74
CA ILE A 536 25.64 10.90 1.10
C ILE A 536 27.09 10.65 1.53
N ASP A 537 27.22 9.91 2.61
CA ASP A 537 28.43 9.24 3.02
C ASP A 537 28.39 7.80 2.47
N LEU A 538 29.08 7.60 1.35
CA LEU A 538 29.09 6.36 0.58
C LEU A 538 30.48 5.75 0.66
N ASP A 539 30.62 4.70 1.48
CA ASP A 539 31.91 4.04 1.73
C ASP A 539 31.74 2.64 2.36
N TYR A 540 32.81 1.85 2.42
CA TYR A 540 32.83 0.50 3.00
C TYR A 540 31.81 -0.47 2.39
N ASN A 541 31.45 -0.31 1.12
CA ASN A 541 30.55 -1.20 0.41
C ASN A 541 31.32 -2.23 -0.44
N LEU A 542 30.67 -3.33 -0.75
CA LEU A 542 31.16 -4.32 -1.71
C LEU A 542 30.29 -4.27 -2.97
N TRP A 543 30.87 -3.73 -4.03
CA TRP A 543 30.23 -3.55 -5.32
C TRP A 543 30.64 -4.67 -6.28
N CYS A 544 29.69 -5.19 -7.04
CA CYS A 544 29.98 -6.14 -8.10
C CYS A 544 28.95 -6.08 -9.22
N GLN A 545 29.39 -5.89 -10.44
CA GLN A 545 28.61 -5.96 -11.67
C GLN A 545 29.29 -6.90 -12.66
N ASN A 546 28.65 -8.02 -12.93
CA ASN A 546 29.24 -9.07 -13.77
C ASN A 546 29.01 -8.83 -15.27
N ASP A 547 27.99 -8.05 -15.65
CA ASP A 547 27.79 -7.62 -17.02
C ASP A 547 28.66 -6.40 -17.34
N PRO A 548 29.70 -6.51 -18.18
CA PRO A 548 30.58 -5.40 -18.50
C PRO A 548 29.88 -4.29 -19.30
N ASN A 549 28.73 -4.55 -19.89
CA ASN A 549 27.94 -3.59 -20.65
C ASN A 549 26.96 -2.78 -19.81
N THR A 550 26.79 -3.15 -18.55
CA THR A 550 25.92 -2.46 -17.61
C THR A 550 26.74 -1.49 -16.74
N PHE A 551 26.25 -0.28 -16.56
CA PHE A 551 26.96 0.73 -15.77
C PHE A 551 27.04 0.32 -14.30
N LEU A 552 28.17 0.67 -13.68
CA LEU A 552 28.31 0.58 -12.23
C LEU A 552 27.62 1.79 -11.58
N PHE A 553 27.92 3.00 -12.06
CA PHE A 553 27.35 4.23 -11.54
C PHE A 553 26.84 5.14 -12.66
N PHE A 554 25.69 5.78 -12.41
CA PHE A 554 25.12 6.77 -13.32
C PHE A 554 24.66 8.02 -12.53
N ILE A 555 25.36 9.14 -12.76
CA ILE A 555 25.05 10.44 -12.18
C ILE A 555 24.31 11.27 -13.23
N GLN A 556 23.01 11.47 -13.04
CA GLN A 556 22.09 11.87 -14.11
C GLN A 556 22.28 13.30 -14.64
N ASN A 557 22.45 14.30 -13.75
CA ASN A 557 22.47 15.69 -14.18
C ASN A 557 23.77 16.04 -14.94
N SER A 558 24.89 15.49 -14.50
CA SER A 558 26.17 15.61 -15.19
C SER A 558 26.34 14.61 -16.33
N ASN A 559 25.39 13.65 -16.47
CA ASN A 559 25.46 12.55 -17.43
C ASN A 559 26.76 11.72 -17.32
N LEU A 560 27.35 11.66 -16.13
CA LEU A 560 28.52 10.85 -15.85
C LEU A 560 28.13 9.40 -15.69
N LYS A 561 28.77 8.53 -16.47
CA LYS A 561 28.55 7.08 -16.43
C LYS A 561 29.89 6.40 -16.25
N PHE A 562 29.94 5.45 -15.34
CA PHE A 562 31.12 4.67 -15.05
C PHE A 562 30.81 3.19 -15.23
N SER A 563 31.52 2.56 -16.16
CA SER A 563 31.49 1.10 -16.36
C SER A 563 32.31 0.38 -15.29
N PRO A 564 32.19 -0.94 -15.18
CA PRO A 564 32.95 -1.73 -14.19
C PRO A 564 34.46 -1.52 -14.22
N ASP A 565 35.07 -1.35 -15.40
CA ASP A 565 36.50 -1.11 -15.60
C ASP A 565 36.95 0.33 -15.22
N GLN A 566 35.99 1.22 -14.96
CA GLN A 566 36.22 2.61 -14.57
C GLN A 566 36.13 2.85 -13.05
N TRP A 567 36.25 1.82 -12.24
CA TRP A 567 36.13 1.89 -10.78
C TRP A 567 37.05 2.97 -10.15
N ASP A 568 38.33 2.99 -10.51
CA ASP A 568 39.26 3.97 -9.97
C ASP A 568 38.98 5.39 -10.49
N THR A 569 38.55 5.53 -11.74
CA THR A 569 38.12 6.82 -12.31
C THR A 569 36.90 7.36 -11.55
N TYR A 570 35.91 6.50 -11.24
CA TYR A 570 34.75 6.87 -10.43
C TYR A 570 35.18 7.42 -9.06
N ARG A 571 36.02 6.69 -8.31
CA ARG A 571 36.47 7.08 -6.97
C ARG A 571 37.21 8.42 -7.02
N THR A 572 38.12 8.59 -7.97
CA THR A 572 38.89 9.81 -8.14
C THR A 572 38.02 11.01 -8.50
N THR A 573 37.00 10.79 -9.36
CA THR A 573 36.09 11.85 -9.81
C THR A 573 35.11 12.28 -8.72
N THR A 574 34.61 11.35 -7.92
CA THR A 574 33.54 11.61 -6.94
C THR A 574 34.05 11.81 -5.51
N GLY A 575 35.24 11.33 -5.19
CA GLY A 575 35.76 11.27 -3.82
C GLY A 575 35.00 10.33 -2.90
N LYS A 576 34.20 9.41 -3.45
CA LYS A 576 33.43 8.41 -2.71
C LYS A 576 34.10 7.04 -2.71
N ASP A 577 33.64 6.14 -1.86
CA ASP A 577 34.04 4.73 -1.82
C ASP A 577 35.55 4.51 -1.62
N ALA A 578 36.18 5.36 -0.76
CA ALA A 578 37.62 5.29 -0.50
C ALA A 578 38.07 3.92 0.06
N HIS A 579 37.25 3.30 0.89
CA HIS A 579 37.49 1.99 1.54
C HIS A 579 36.59 0.89 0.98
N SER A 580 35.72 1.18 0.03
CA SER A 580 34.87 0.19 -0.61
C SER A 580 35.65 -0.74 -1.53
N LEU A 581 35.09 -1.93 -1.76
CA LEU A 581 35.67 -2.94 -2.63
C LEU A 581 34.85 -3.09 -3.92
N TYR A 582 35.53 -3.31 -5.03
CA TYR A 582 34.93 -3.80 -6.26
C TYR A 582 35.43 -5.24 -6.50
N ALA A 583 34.65 -6.24 -6.12
CA ALA A 583 35.04 -7.64 -6.20
C ALA A 583 33.81 -8.55 -6.17
N GLN A 584 33.96 -9.77 -6.73
CA GLN A 584 32.92 -10.82 -6.68
C GLN A 584 32.78 -11.35 -5.24
N PRO A 585 31.60 -11.24 -4.60
CA PRO A 585 31.38 -11.85 -3.30
C PRO A 585 31.24 -13.37 -3.38
N THR A 586 31.72 -14.08 -2.36
CA THR A 586 31.44 -15.50 -2.10
C THR A 586 30.50 -15.57 -0.89
N PHE A 587 29.36 -16.25 -1.07
CA PHE A 587 28.39 -16.44 0.02
C PHE A 587 28.51 -17.83 0.65
N VAL A 588 28.05 -17.99 1.87
CA VAL A 588 28.11 -19.27 2.63
C VAL A 588 27.38 -20.39 1.89
N ARG A 589 26.16 -20.14 1.40
CA ARG A 589 25.37 -21.11 0.63
C ARG A 589 24.31 -20.37 -0.19
N PRO A 590 24.69 -19.73 -1.32
CA PRO A 590 23.73 -19.00 -2.10
C PRO A 590 22.75 -19.94 -2.82
N ASP A 591 21.49 -19.56 -2.87
CA ASP A 591 20.47 -20.13 -3.76
C ASP A 591 19.75 -18.97 -4.45
N PHE A 592 20.21 -18.64 -5.66
CA PHE A 592 19.65 -17.51 -6.41
C PHE A 592 18.30 -17.83 -7.07
N ASP A 593 17.95 -19.10 -7.20
CA ASP A 593 16.67 -19.55 -7.76
C ASP A 593 15.58 -19.56 -6.67
N ASN A 594 15.94 -19.97 -5.47
CA ASN A 594 15.07 -19.91 -4.31
C ASN A 594 15.79 -19.29 -3.08
N PRO A 595 15.86 -17.97 -3.00
CA PRO A 595 16.60 -17.29 -1.95
C PRO A 595 16.11 -17.57 -0.52
N LEU A 596 14.92 -18.12 -0.37
CA LEU A 596 14.42 -18.58 0.93
C LEU A 596 15.23 -19.75 1.50
N ASN A 597 15.88 -20.53 0.63
CA ASN A 597 16.75 -21.64 1.00
C ASN A 597 18.22 -21.24 1.13
N GLY A 598 18.59 -20.02 0.70
CA GLY A 598 19.98 -19.55 0.66
C GLY A 598 20.51 -19.12 2.01
N ASP A 599 21.84 -19.00 2.12
CA ASP A 599 22.54 -18.26 3.15
C ASP A 599 23.49 -17.25 2.47
N PHE A 600 23.06 -16.00 2.44
CA PHE A 600 23.75 -14.91 1.74
C PHE A 600 24.66 -14.09 2.64
N ARG A 601 25.08 -14.61 3.78
CA ARG A 601 26.23 -14.08 4.52
C ARG A 601 27.50 -14.31 3.72
N LEU A 602 28.46 -13.40 3.78
CA LEU A 602 29.76 -13.62 3.16
C LEU A 602 30.48 -14.82 3.80
N ALA A 603 31.04 -15.66 2.96
CA ALA A 603 31.92 -16.75 3.40
C ALA A 603 33.26 -16.21 3.94
N PRO A 604 33.97 -16.92 4.83
CA PRO A 604 35.20 -16.44 5.43
C PRO A 604 36.31 -16.07 4.45
N ASP A 605 36.32 -16.68 3.27
CA ASP A 605 37.27 -16.44 2.18
C ASP A 605 36.80 -15.37 1.18
N SER A 606 35.61 -14.82 1.39
CA SER A 606 35.05 -13.79 0.50
C SER A 606 35.78 -12.46 0.61
N PRO A 607 36.00 -11.75 -0.50
CA PRO A 607 36.28 -10.33 -0.43
C PRO A 607 35.23 -9.61 0.44
N GLY A 608 35.68 -8.71 1.30
CA GLY A 608 34.80 -7.97 2.20
C GLY A 608 34.39 -8.69 3.49
N PHE A 609 34.88 -9.92 3.78
CA PHE A 609 34.60 -10.61 5.05
C PHE A 609 35.09 -9.85 6.29
N THR A 610 36.15 -9.04 6.14
CA THR A 610 36.68 -8.12 7.17
C THR A 610 36.68 -6.67 6.66
N GLY A 611 35.87 -6.35 5.68
CA GLY A 611 35.91 -5.09 4.94
C GLY A 611 34.95 -4.02 5.44
N ALA A 612 34.11 -4.30 6.43
CA ALA A 612 33.21 -3.32 7.03
C ALA A 612 33.99 -2.30 7.90
N ASP A 613 33.41 -1.14 8.15
CA ASP A 613 34.03 -0.08 8.97
C ASP A 613 34.30 -0.48 10.44
N ASP A 614 33.63 -1.53 10.92
CA ASP A 614 33.87 -2.16 12.23
C ASP A 614 34.83 -3.36 12.17
N GLY A 615 35.43 -3.64 11.00
CA GLY A 615 36.33 -4.78 10.76
C GLY A 615 35.63 -6.14 10.59
N GLY A 616 34.31 -6.17 10.58
CA GLY A 616 33.51 -7.38 10.35
C GLY A 616 33.12 -7.58 8.88
N PRO A 617 32.22 -8.56 8.60
CA PRO A 617 31.72 -8.80 7.24
C PRO A 617 30.83 -7.67 6.74
N ILE A 618 31.00 -7.31 5.47
CA ILE A 618 30.07 -6.46 4.73
C ILE A 618 28.79 -7.24 4.44
N GLY A 619 27.63 -6.56 4.45
CA GLY A 619 26.32 -7.17 4.19
C GLY A 619 25.66 -7.77 5.43
N ILE A 620 24.66 -8.62 5.20
CA ILE A 620 23.90 -9.25 6.29
C ILE A 620 24.77 -10.16 7.15
N ARG A 621 24.50 -10.18 8.47
CA ARG A 621 25.25 -10.99 9.45
C ARG A 621 24.39 -12.03 10.17
N TRP A 622 23.07 -12.00 10.00
CA TRP A 622 22.16 -12.99 10.56
C TRP A 622 22.00 -14.21 9.65
N LYS A 623 21.82 -15.37 10.25
CA LYS A 623 21.56 -16.60 9.52
C LYS A 623 20.10 -16.59 9.06
N GLN A 624 19.88 -16.91 7.80
CA GLN A 624 18.54 -17.13 7.26
C GLN A 624 18.04 -18.51 7.69
N ASP A 625 16.89 -18.53 8.35
CA ASP A 625 16.22 -19.78 8.78
C ASP A 625 15.40 -20.37 7.63
#